data_fc4eb53ad6cd7c3cbb40f4869922a382
#
_entry.id   fc4eb53ad6cd7c3cbb40f4869922a382
#
_cell.length_a   1.000
_cell.length_b   1.000
_cell.length_c   1.000
_cell.angle_alpha   90.00
_cell.angle_beta   90.00
_cell.angle_gamma   90.00
#
_symmetry.space_group_name_H-M   'P 1'
#
loop_
_entity.id
_entity.type
_entity.pdbx_description
1 polymer ?
#
loop_
_entity_poly.entity_id
_entity_poly.type
_entity_poly.pdbx_seq_one_letter_code
_entity_poly.pdbx_strand_id
1 'polypeptide(L)'
;MKDLKNIIADNIVLLRKEKGLTQAQLAERLNYSDKAVSKWERGESLPDVAVLKSLAEILGVTVDYLLESDHQKTELKKAAVSRKKFRRRAIITSMCVMLVWLIATVVFFILDTVTHLN
;
A
#
# COMPACT_ATOMS: atom_id res chain seq x y z
N MET A 1 -23.66 5.68 10.47
CA MET A 1 -22.27 6.12 10.68
C MET A 1 -21.62 5.19 11.67
N LYS A 2 -20.54 4.51 11.30
CA LYS A 2 -19.82 3.67 12.26
C LYS A 2 -19.21 4.56 13.34
N ASP A 3 -19.36 4.16 14.59
CA ASP A 3 -18.71 4.83 15.71
C ASP A 3 -17.18 4.70 15.59
N LEU A 4 -16.45 5.73 16.02
CA LEU A 4 -14.98 5.78 15.97
C LEU A 4 -14.33 4.54 16.65
N LYS A 5 -14.92 4.06 17.74
CA LYS A 5 -14.48 2.84 18.41
C LYS A 5 -14.46 1.63 17.48
N ASN A 6 -15.51 1.46 16.71
CA ASN A 6 -15.66 0.35 15.77
C ASN A 6 -14.72 0.51 14.56
N ILE A 7 -14.49 1.73 14.11
CA ILE A 7 -13.53 2.02 13.03
C ILE A 7 -12.12 1.62 13.46
N ILE A 8 -11.70 2.05 14.63
CA ILE A 8 -10.37 1.71 15.18
C ILE A 8 -10.26 0.21 15.42
N ALA A 9 -11.29 -0.42 15.99
CA ALA A 9 -11.34 -1.87 16.24
C ALA A 9 -11.14 -2.67 14.97
N ASP A 10 -11.90 -2.39 13.92
CA ASP A 10 -11.80 -3.06 12.62
C ASP A 10 -10.41 -2.88 12.00
N ASN A 11 -9.83 -1.69 12.12
CA ASN A 11 -8.50 -1.39 11.60
C ASN A 11 -7.39 -2.13 12.33
N ILE A 12 -7.47 -2.23 13.64
CA ILE A 12 -6.50 -2.99 14.45
C ILE A 12 -6.54 -4.46 14.05
N VAL A 13 -7.73 -5.06 13.97
CA VAL A 13 -7.91 -6.46 13.57
C VAL A 13 -7.33 -6.72 12.18
N LEU A 14 -7.69 -5.88 11.21
CA LEU A 14 -7.24 -6.02 9.82
C LEU A 14 -5.71 -5.97 9.72
N LEU A 15 -5.12 -4.93 10.27
CA LEU A 15 -3.68 -4.71 10.19
C LEU A 15 -2.88 -5.74 10.98
N ARG A 16 -3.37 -6.14 12.15
CA ARG A 16 -2.76 -7.21 12.94
C ARG A 16 -2.69 -8.52 12.15
N LYS A 17 -3.80 -8.90 11.52
CA LYS A 17 -3.88 -10.12 10.69
C LYS A 17 -2.99 -10.03 9.44
N GLU A 18 -2.95 -8.87 8.79
CA GLU A 18 -2.04 -8.64 7.65
C GLU A 18 -0.56 -8.81 8.04
N LYS A 19 -0.20 -8.47 9.28
CA LYS A 19 1.14 -8.67 9.84
C LYS A 19 1.38 -10.11 10.35
N GLY A 20 0.37 -10.96 10.35
CA GLY A 20 0.47 -12.32 10.87
C GLY A 20 0.64 -12.38 12.40
N LEU A 21 0.22 -11.37 13.14
CA LEU A 21 0.35 -11.29 14.58
C LEU A 21 -0.91 -11.84 15.29
N THR A 22 -0.70 -12.56 16.39
CA THR A 22 -1.77 -12.88 17.34
C THR A 22 -2.07 -11.67 18.24
N GLN A 23 -3.22 -11.66 18.93
CA GLN A 23 -3.53 -10.64 19.93
C GLN A 23 -2.47 -10.59 21.04
N ALA A 24 -2.00 -11.74 21.49
CA ALA A 24 -0.95 -11.84 22.51
C ALA A 24 0.39 -11.24 22.02
N GLN A 25 0.78 -11.53 20.78
CA GLN A 25 2.01 -10.99 20.18
C GLN A 25 1.93 -9.47 20.01
N LEU A 26 0.79 -8.93 19.61
CA LEU A 26 0.59 -7.49 19.52
C LEU A 26 0.65 -6.84 20.91
N ALA A 27 -0.02 -7.44 21.90
CA ALA A 27 0.00 -6.97 23.28
C ALA A 27 1.41 -6.94 23.86
N GLU A 28 2.21 -7.98 23.63
CA GLU A 28 3.61 -8.05 24.06
C GLU A 28 4.43 -6.90 23.49
N ARG A 29 4.30 -6.59 22.20
CA ARG A 29 5.01 -5.48 21.55
C ARG A 29 4.60 -4.10 22.10
N LEU A 30 3.37 -3.99 22.59
CA LEU A 30 2.84 -2.77 23.17
C LEU A 30 3.10 -2.64 24.67
N ASN A 31 3.62 -3.68 25.32
CA ASN A 31 3.70 -3.80 26.79
C ASN A 31 2.31 -3.70 27.46
N TYR A 32 1.31 -4.29 26.84
CA TYR A 32 -0.06 -4.37 27.33
C TYR A 32 -0.51 -5.84 27.46
N SER A 33 -1.66 -6.05 28.09
CA SER A 33 -2.27 -7.38 28.18
C SER A 33 -3.02 -7.74 26.90
N ASP A 34 -3.11 -9.03 26.60
CA ASP A 34 -3.95 -9.57 25.54
C ASP A 34 -5.43 -9.24 25.72
N LYS A 35 -5.90 -9.14 26.97
CA LYS A 35 -7.25 -8.66 27.31
C LYS A 35 -7.50 -7.22 26.85
N ALA A 36 -6.51 -6.33 26.99
CA ALA A 36 -6.63 -4.95 26.53
C ALA A 36 -6.77 -4.90 24.99
N VAL A 37 -5.90 -5.61 24.26
CA VAL A 37 -5.99 -5.70 22.82
C VAL A 37 -7.34 -6.29 22.37
N SER A 38 -7.79 -7.34 23.05
CA SER A 38 -9.09 -7.96 22.78
C SER A 38 -10.25 -6.98 22.95
N LYS A 39 -10.25 -6.16 24.00
CA LYS A 39 -11.26 -5.11 24.22
C LYS A 39 -11.25 -4.04 23.12
N TRP A 40 -10.08 -3.61 22.69
CA TRP A 40 -9.95 -2.65 21.60
C TRP A 40 -10.49 -3.23 20.28
N GLU A 41 -10.16 -4.47 19.97
CA GLU A 41 -10.64 -5.15 18.76
C GLU A 41 -12.15 -5.42 18.74
N ARG A 42 -12.79 -5.53 19.91
CA ARG A 42 -14.25 -5.63 20.02
C ARG A 42 -14.97 -4.27 20.08
N GLY A 43 -14.22 -3.16 20.08
CA GLY A 43 -14.80 -1.83 20.20
C GLY A 43 -15.38 -1.52 21.58
N GLU A 44 -14.99 -2.27 22.60
CA GLU A 44 -15.44 -2.06 23.99
C GLU A 44 -14.72 -0.90 24.66
N SER A 45 -13.48 -0.65 24.29
CA SER A 45 -12.70 0.47 24.78
C SER A 45 -11.81 1.05 23.69
N LEU A 46 -11.39 2.30 23.85
CA LEU A 46 -10.41 2.95 22.98
C LEU A 46 -9.02 2.84 23.60
N PRO A 47 -7.98 2.56 22.78
CA PRO A 47 -6.61 2.81 23.19
C PRO A 47 -6.40 4.32 23.42
N ASP A 48 -5.55 4.68 24.38
CA ASP A 48 -5.15 6.07 24.54
C ASP A 48 -4.25 6.56 23.40
N VAL A 49 -3.99 7.87 23.35
CA VAL A 49 -3.23 8.48 22.23
C VAL A 49 -1.81 7.92 22.14
N ALA A 50 -1.16 7.64 23.27
CA ALA A 50 0.18 7.07 23.28
C ALA A 50 0.19 5.66 22.71
N VAL A 51 -0.81 4.85 23.06
CA VAL A 51 -0.99 3.49 22.52
C VAL A 51 -1.34 3.53 21.04
N LEU A 52 -2.19 4.45 20.60
CA LEU A 52 -2.50 4.64 19.17
C LEU A 52 -1.24 4.93 18.34
N LYS A 53 -0.34 5.76 18.86
CA LYS A 53 0.94 6.04 18.22
C LYS A 53 1.81 4.78 18.12
N SER A 54 1.94 4.02 19.20
CA SER A 54 2.69 2.76 19.22
C SER A 54 2.08 1.71 18.30
N LEU A 55 0.75 1.60 18.27
CA LEU A 55 0.03 0.74 17.32
C LEU A 55 0.33 1.10 15.87
N ALA A 56 0.29 2.37 15.53
CA ALA A 56 0.60 2.85 14.18
C ALA A 56 2.03 2.47 13.78
N GLU A 57 3.01 2.66 14.65
CA GLU A 57 4.40 2.28 14.41
C GLU A 57 4.57 0.76 14.22
N ILE A 58 3.99 -0.05 15.09
CA ILE A 58 4.09 -1.52 15.03
C ILE A 58 3.38 -2.07 13.78
N LEU A 59 2.22 -1.51 13.44
CA LEU A 59 1.42 -1.93 12.29
C LEU A 59 1.88 -1.31 10.96
N GLY A 60 2.84 -0.37 10.99
CA GLY A 60 3.42 0.23 9.80
C GLY A 60 2.48 1.19 9.06
N VAL A 61 1.63 1.89 9.78
CA VAL A 61 0.67 2.88 9.27
C VAL A 61 0.76 4.19 10.05
N THR A 62 0.05 5.21 9.60
CA THR A 62 -0.11 6.46 10.35
C THR A 62 -1.28 6.36 11.34
N VAL A 63 -1.28 7.22 12.37
CA VAL A 63 -2.42 7.32 13.29
C VAL A 63 -3.70 7.69 12.53
N ASP A 64 -3.61 8.61 11.58
CA ASP A 64 -4.75 9.01 10.73
C ASP A 64 -5.36 7.80 10.00
N TYR A 65 -4.52 6.89 9.52
CA TYR A 65 -4.99 5.65 8.87
C TYR A 65 -5.82 4.78 9.83
N LEU A 66 -5.45 4.72 11.12
CA LEU A 66 -6.22 3.98 12.13
C LEU A 66 -7.60 4.59 12.40
N LEU A 67 -7.73 5.90 12.20
CA LEU A 67 -8.96 6.65 12.45
C LEU A 67 -9.89 6.72 11.23
N GLU A 68 -9.40 6.34 10.05
CA GLU A 68 -10.16 6.39 8.80
C GLU A 68 -11.08 5.19 8.62
N SER A 69 -12.29 5.45 8.10
CA SER A 69 -13.24 4.41 7.74
C SER A 69 -12.83 3.66 6.47
N ASP A 70 -13.33 2.43 6.31
CA ASP A 70 -13.06 1.57 5.15
C ASP A 70 -13.37 2.22 3.79
N HIS A 71 -14.34 3.15 3.75
CA HIS A 71 -14.70 3.83 2.50
C HIS A 71 -13.55 4.70 1.98
N GLN A 72 -12.88 5.44 2.85
CA GLN A 72 -11.71 6.24 2.49
C GLN A 72 -10.52 5.38 2.10
N LYS A 73 -10.29 4.26 2.82
CA LYS A 73 -9.21 3.31 2.52
C LYS A 73 -9.38 2.63 1.16
N THR A 74 -10.61 2.28 0.81
CA THR A 74 -10.91 1.68 -0.49
C THR A 74 -10.61 2.63 -1.63
N GLU A 75 -10.95 3.90 -1.51
CA GLU A 75 -10.64 4.93 -2.52
C GLU A 75 -9.13 5.22 -2.60
N LEU A 76 -8.43 5.27 -1.48
CA LEU A 76 -6.97 5.43 -1.45
C LEU A 76 -6.26 4.22 -2.08
N LYS A 77 -6.71 3.00 -1.79
CA LYS A 77 -6.19 1.78 -2.44
C LYS A 77 -6.44 1.77 -3.94
N LYS A 78 -7.64 2.14 -4.39
CA LYS A 78 -7.98 2.26 -5.82
C LYS A 78 -7.09 3.29 -6.52
N ALA A 79 -6.89 4.47 -5.92
CA ALA A 79 -6.03 5.51 -6.45
C ALA A 79 -4.56 5.07 -6.55
N ALA A 80 -4.05 4.37 -5.53
CA ALA A 80 -2.68 3.84 -5.53
C ALA A 80 -2.46 2.76 -6.62
N VAL A 81 -3.43 1.86 -6.79
CA VAL A 81 -3.41 0.84 -7.85
C VAL A 81 -3.48 1.47 -9.24
N SER A 82 -4.32 2.48 -9.42
CA SER A 82 -4.45 3.22 -10.68
C SER A 82 -3.13 3.93 -11.05
N ARG A 83 -2.46 4.58 -10.08
CA ARG A 83 -1.15 5.20 -10.29
C ARG A 83 -0.07 4.19 -10.70
N LYS A 84 -0.04 3.01 -10.06
CA LYS A 84 0.89 1.92 -10.44
C LYS A 84 0.64 1.43 -11.86
N LYS A 85 -0.62 1.26 -12.25
CA LYS A 85 -1.02 0.82 -13.58
C LYS A 85 -0.65 1.84 -14.65
N PHE A 86 -0.86 3.14 -14.37
CA PHE A 86 -0.48 4.23 -15.26
C PHE A 86 1.04 4.29 -15.47
N ARG A 87 1.84 4.21 -14.40
CA ARG A 87 3.31 4.18 -14.49
C ARG A 87 3.82 3.00 -15.31
N ARG A 88 3.26 1.80 -15.12
CA ARG A 88 3.65 0.61 -15.92
C ARG A 88 3.34 0.80 -17.40
N ARG A 89 2.18 1.35 -17.74
CA ARG A 89 1.82 1.64 -19.14
C ARG A 89 2.76 2.68 -19.76
N ALA A 90 3.10 3.75 -19.05
CA ALA A 90 4.03 4.77 -19.52
C ALA A 90 5.42 4.20 -19.77
N ILE A 91 5.94 3.30 -18.93
CA ILE A 91 7.23 2.64 -19.11
C ILE A 91 7.19 1.72 -20.34
N ILE A 92 6.14 0.93 -20.53
CA ILE A 92 5.99 0.02 -21.67
C ILE A 92 5.90 0.79 -22.99
N THR A 93 5.13 1.87 -23.04
CA THR A 93 5.01 2.72 -24.23
C THR A 93 6.33 3.39 -24.57
N SER A 94 7.07 3.89 -23.59
CA SER A 94 8.39 4.48 -23.76
C SER A 94 9.41 3.47 -24.31
N MET A 95 9.42 2.24 -23.79
CA MET A 95 10.28 1.17 -24.30
C MET A 95 9.91 0.77 -25.74
N CYS A 96 8.63 0.70 -26.09
CA CYS A 96 8.20 0.41 -27.47
C CYS A 96 8.66 1.49 -28.45
N VAL A 97 8.56 2.76 -28.10
CA VAL A 97 9.03 3.88 -28.94
C VAL A 97 10.54 3.80 -29.15
N MET A 98 11.31 3.50 -28.11
CA MET A 98 12.78 3.33 -28.21
C MET A 98 13.16 2.16 -29.13
N LEU A 99 12.46 1.03 -29.03
CA LEU A 99 12.68 -0.12 -29.91
C LEU A 99 12.39 0.20 -31.39
N VAL A 100 11.30 0.89 -31.67
CA VAL A 100 10.96 1.32 -33.05
C VAL A 100 12.02 2.26 -33.61
N TRP A 101 12.52 3.20 -32.82
CA TRP A 101 13.61 4.09 -33.20
C TRP A 101 14.90 3.33 -33.50
N LEU A 102 15.26 2.36 -32.68
CA LEU A 102 16.46 1.53 -32.86
C LEU A 102 16.36 0.72 -34.16
N ILE A 103 15.20 0.09 -34.44
CA ILE A 103 14.96 -0.65 -35.68
C ILE A 103 15.06 0.27 -36.89
N ALA A 104 14.45 1.46 -36.82
CA ALA A 104 14.50 2.44 -37.93
C ALA A 104 15.95 2.90 -38.24
N THR A 105 16.77 3.14 -37.22
CA THR A 105 18.18 3.50 -37.40
C THR A 105 19.01 2.38 -38.00
N VAL A 106 18.79 1.14 -37.59
CA VAL A 106 19.48 -0.04 -38.14
C VAL A 106 19.12 -0.24 -39.60
N VAL A 107 17.80 -0.18 -39.93
CA VAL A 107 17.32 -0.31 -41.32
C VAL A 107 17.91 0.80 -42.21
N PHE A 108 17.93 2.06 -41.73
CA PHE A 108 18.52 3.18 -42.45
C PHE A 108 19.99 2.93 -42.74
N PHE A 109 20.77 2.47 -41.75
CA PHE A 109 22.17 2.18 -41.91
C PHE A 109 22.46 1.05 -42.91
N ILE A 110 21.63 -0.01 -42.90
CA ILE A 110 21.72 -1.14 -43.83
C ILE A 110 21.46 -0.65 -45.27
N LEU A 111 20.38 0.12 -45.47
CA LEU A 111 20.03 0.67 -46.78
C LEU A 111 21.10 1.59 -47.32
N ASP A 112 21.69 2.47 -46.47
CA ASP A 112 22.78 3.35 -46.85
C ASP A 112 24.04 2.58 -47.28
N THR A 113 24.37 1.52 -46.52
CA THR A 113 25.51 0.65 -46.86
C THR A 113 25.30 -0.09 -48.20
N VAL A 114 24.08 -0.57 -48.46
CA VAL A 114 23.73 -1.28 -49.71
C VAL A 114 23.78 -0.31 -50.91
N THR A 115 23.33 0.93 -50.73
CA THR A 115 23.37 1.93 -51.82
C THR A 115 24.76 2.42 -52.13
N HIS A 116 25.68 2.39 -51.19
CA HIS A 116 27.09 2.75 -51.38
C HIS A 116 27.95 1.61 -51.97
N LEU A 117 27.47 0.36 -51.94
CA LEU A 117 28.14 -0.83 -52.51
C LEU A 117 27.77 -1.10 -53.99
N ASN A 118 26.83 -0.35 -54.56
CA ASN A 118 26.34 -0.51 -55.92
C ASN A 118 26.78 0.71 -56.77
#